data_4e431643eb7ca4fb828a246e6e64d1fb
#
_entry.id   4e431643eb7ca4fb828a246e6e64d1fb
#
_cell.length_a   1.000
_cell.length_b   1.000
_cell.length_c   1.000
_cell.angle_alpha   90.00
_cell.angle_beta   90.00
_cell.angle_gamma   90.00
#
_symmetry.space_group_name_H-M   'P 1'
#
loop_
_entity.id
_entity.type
_entity.pdbx_description
1 polymer ?
#
loop_
_entity_poly.entity_id
_entity_poly.type
_entity_poly.pdbx_seq_one_letter_code
_entity_poly.pdbx_strand_id
1 'polypeptide(L)'
;HPLTSKVAVLERSAREGVDIDYLFLQVVVDQAEVSESQNCGNILAGVGPWAIEQGLVPAAGPVTPVRIYMVNTAGVAVAHVPTPGGKVEYEGDARIDGVPGTAAPIPIDFLDVAGASCGSLFPTGQIRDTVLGTEVTCIDNGMPVVILRASDFGKTGQETPQDLENDAELKARIEAIRLAVGPMMNLGDVTRKTVPKMTLVSPPVNGGAI
;
A
#
# COMPACT_ATOMS: atom_id res chain seq x y z
N HIS A 1 -7.51 14.07 17.27
CA HIS A 1 -6.37 14.84 16.80
C HIS A 1 -6.74 15.59 15.52
N PRO A 2 -6.43 16.88 15.38
CA PRO A 2 -6.83 17.67 14.20
C PRO A 2 -6.22 17.18 12.88
N LEU A 3 -5.17 16.37 12.94
CA LEU A 3 -4.52 15.78 11.76
C LEU A 3 -4.92 14.32 11.54
N THR A 4 -5.97 13.81 12.21
CA THR A 4 -6.48 12.47 11.94
C THR A 4 -7.06 12.44 10.54
N SER A 5 -6.43 11.66 9.66
CA SER A 5 -6.79 11.57 8.24
C SER A 5 -7.18 10.17 7.79
N LYS A 6 -7.19 9.19 8.73
CA LYS A 6 -7.44 7.79 8.42
C LYS A 6 -8.42 7.19 9.43
N VAL A 7 -9.44 6.51 8.92
CA VAL A 7 -10.45 5.82 9.73
C VAL A 7 -10.58 4.37 9.25
N ALA A 8 -10.58 3.43 10.18
CA ALA A 8 -10.93 2.04 9.96
C ALA A 8 -12.34 1.80 10.52
N VAL A 9 -13.27 1.43 9.65
CA VAL A 9 -14.59 0.94 10.06
C VAL A 9 -14.55 -0.57 10.04
N LEU A 10 -14.85 -1.20 11.16
CA LEU A 10 -14.66 -2.63 11.37
C LEU A 10 -15.95 -3.29 11.84
N GLU A 11 -16.26 -4.45 11.29
CA GLU A 11 -17.36 -5.28 11.76
C GLU A 11 -17.00 -6.77 11.63
N ARG A 12 -17.70 -7.64 12.37
CA ARG A 12 -17.58 -9.09 12.19
C ARG A 12 -18.09 -9.45 10.80
N SER A 13 -17.28 -10.19 10.05
CA SER A 13 -17.67 -10.62 8.71
C SER A 13 -18.78 -11.67 8.74
N ALA A 14 -19.71 -11.55 7.79
CA ALA A 14 -20.68 -12.60 7.48
C ALA A 14 -20.20 -13.52 6.33
N ARG A 15 -18.98 -13.28 5.81
CA ARG A 15 -18.38 -14.05 4.72
C ARG A 15 -17.74 -15.33 5.26
N GLU A 16 -17.90 -16.42 4.53
CA GLU A 16 -17.25 -17.68 4.87
C GLU A 16 -15.73 -17.55 4.83
N GLY A 17 -15.06 -18.02 5.88
CA GLY A 17 -13.60 -17.98 5.97
C GLY A 17 -12.99 -16.59 6.19
N VAL A 18 -13.77 -15.60 6.59
CA VAL A 18 -13.32 -14.24 6.92
C VAL A 18 -13.79 -13.88 8.32
N ASP A 19 -12.95 -13.25 9.11
CA ASP A 19 -13.26 -12.86 10.49
C ASP A 19 -13.84 -11.45 10.57
N ILE A 20 -13.23 -10.50 9.85
CA ILE A 20 -13.52 -9.06 9.95
C ILE A 20 -13.66 -8.46 8.56
N ASP A 21 -14.69 -7.64 8.36
CA ASP A 21 -14.79 -6.70 7.25
C ASP A 21 -14.14 -5.37 7.66
N TYR A 22 -13.25 -4.88 6.82
CA TYR A 22 -12.49 -3.65 7.02
C TYR A 22 -12.75 -2.68 5.87
N LEU A 23 -13.39 -1.55 6.19
CA LEU A 23 -13.53 -0.40 5.29
C LEU A 23 -12.57 0.71 5.72
N PHE A 24 -11.68 1.10 4.82
CA PHE A 24 -10.78 2.22 5.03
C PHE A 24 -11.37 3.52 4.49
N LEU A 25 -11.30 4.58 5.28
CA LEU A 25 -11.68 5.92 4.88
C LEU A 25 -10.47 6.86 4.99
N GLN A 26 -10.14 7.52 3.88
CA GLN A 26 -9.17 8.61 3.86
C GLN A 26 -9.92 9.93 4.01
N VAL A 27 -9.62 10.66 5.07
CA VAL A 27 -10.19 11.98 5.35
C VAL A 27 -9.19 13.04 4.90
N VAL A 28 -9.62 14.01 4.12
CA VAL A 28 -8.79 15.17 3.75
C VAL A 28 -8.73 16.11 4.94
N VAL A 29 -7.52 16.53 5.35
CA VAL A 29 -7.29 17.22 6.63
C VAL A 29 -7.88 18.63 6.64
N ASP A 30 -7.86 19.32 5.50
CA ASP A 30 -8.24 20.71 5.32
C ASP A 30 -9.53 20.92 4.51
N GLN A 31 -10.20 19.83 4.13
CA GLN A 31 -11.43 19.87 3.34
C GLN A 31 -12.45 18.86 3.89
N ALA A 32 -13.73 19.13 3.72
CA ALA A 32 -14.81 18.23 4.13
C ALA A 32 -15.01 17.12 3.09
N GLU A 33 -13.93 16.36 2.83
CA GLU A 33 -13.92 15.25 1.88
C GLU A 33 -13.47 13.96 2.54
N VAL A 34 -14.14 12.87 2.18
CA VAL A 34 -13.81 11.50 2.59
C VAL A 34 -13.77 10.63 1.34
N SER A 35 -12.70 9.85 1.20
CA SER A 35 -12.51 8.92 0.08
C SER A 35 -12.37 7.48 0.58
N GLU A 36 -13.01 6.56 -0.13
CA GLU A 36 -12.90 5.10 0.06
C GLU A 36 -12.20 4.39 -1.10
N SER A 37 -11.56 5.16 -2.00
CA SER A 37 -11.00 4.63 -3.26
C SER A 37 -9.72 3.82 -3.12
N GLN A 38 -9.17 3.69 -1.91
CA GLN A 38 -7.90 2.99 -1.66
C GLN A 38 -7.90 2.27 -0.31
N ASN A 39 -6.96 1.34 -0.13
CA ASN A 39 -6.67 0.72 1.16
C ASN A 39 -5.47 1.39 1.86
N CYS A 40 -5.30 1.07 3.15
CA CYS A 40 -4.13 1.46 3.92
C CYS A 40 -3.59 0.26 4.71
N GLY A 41 -2.44 -0.28 4.27
CA GLY A 41 -1.78 -1.41 4.93
C GLY A 41 -1.31 -1.09 6.36
N ASN A 42 -0.88 0.15 6.62
CA ASN A 42 -0.38 0.52 7.94
C ASN A 42 -1.47 0.49 9.03
N ILE A 43 -2.66 1.04 8.76
CA ILE A 43 -3.76 0.98 9.73
C ILE A 43 -4.37 -0.44 9.78
N LEU A 44 -4.26 -1.22 8.70
CA LEU A 44 -4.71 -2.61 8.64
C LEU A 44 -4.01 -3.48 9.70
N ALA A 45 -2.75 -3.19 10.03
CA ALA A 45 -2.01 -3.93 11.07
C ALA A 45 -2.68 -3.84 12.46
N GLY A 46 -3.46 -2.80 12.73
CA GLY A 46 -4.22 -2.66 13.97
C GLY A 46 -5.53 -3.45 14.01
N VAL A 47 -6.02 -3.93 12.88
CA VAL A 47 -7.33 -4.60 12.78
C VAL A 47 -7.36 -5.94 13.50
N GLY A 48 -6.33 -6.77 13.29
CA GLY A 48 -6.20 -8.07 13.95
C GLY A 48 -6.14 -7.97 15.48
N PRO A 49 -5.21 -7.18 16.04
CA PRO A 49 -5.16 -6.91 17.48
C PRO A 49 -6.49 -6.44 18.06
N TRP A 50 -7.09 -5.45 17.43
CA TRP A 50 -8.39 -4.93 17.85
C TRP A 50 -9.48 -6.02 17.87
N ALA A 51 -9.56 -6.85 16.84
CA ALA A 51 -10.57 -7.91 16.75
C ALA A 51 -10.43 -8.95 17.87
N ILE A 52 -9.20 -9.28 18.25
CA ILE A 52 -8.92 -10.20 19.35
C ILE A 52 -9.30 -9.56 20.69
N GLU A 53 -8.92 -8.31 20.93
CA GLU A 53 -9.23 -7.60 22.17
C GLU A 53 -10.73 -7.35 22.37
N GLN A 54 -11.47 -7.15 21.28
CA GLN A 54 -12.95 -7.05 21.34
C GLN A 54 -13.64 -8.43 21.44
N GLY A 55 -12.89 -9.53 21.49
CA GLY A 55 -13.44 -10.88 21.57
C GLY A 55 -14.17 -11.33 20.30
N LEU A 56 -13.95 -10.67 19.18
CA LEU A 56 -14.51 -11.07 17.89
C LEU A 56 -13.79 -12.29 17.32
N VAL A 57 -12.48 -12.40 17.58
CA VAL A 57 -11.63 -13.51 17.20
C VAL A 57 -10.97 -14.07 18.45
N PRO A 58 -11.15 -15.37 18.78
CA PRO A 58 -10.48 -15.99 19.93
C PRO A 58 -8.98 -16.13 19.64
N ALA A 59 -8.14 -15.85 20.64
CA ALA A 59 -6.71 -16.12 20.53
C ALA A 59 -6.45 -17.62 20.39
N ALA A 60 -5.65 -18.00 19.39
CA ALA A 60 -5.41 -19.39 18.99
C ALA A 60 -3.91 -19.76 19.02
N GLY A 61 -3.32 -19.77 20.21
CA GLY A 61 -1.90 -20.15 20.38
C GLY A 61 -0.95 -18.91 20.43
N PRO A 62 0.35 -19.11 20.16
CA PRO A 62 1.33 -18.04 20.27
C PRO A 62 1.20 -16.98 19.17
N VAL A 63 0.58 -17.32 18.05
CA VAL A 63 0.23 -16.43 16.93
C VAL A 63 -1.19 -16.76 16.48
N THR A 64 -2.02 -15.74 16.38
CA THR A 64 -3.42 -15.86 15.92
C THR A 64 -3.54 -15.25 14.53
N PRO A 65 -3.84 -16.02 13.48
CA PRO A 65 -4.17 -15.48 12.18
C PRO A 65 -5.58 -14.88 12.21
N VAL A 66 -5.70 -13.65 11.73
CA VAL A 66 -6.99 -12.96 11.56
C VAL A 66 -7.20 -12.67 10.08
N ARG A 67 -8.27 -13.20 9.50
CA ARG A 67 -8.62 -13.02 8.08
C ARG A 67 -9.51 -11.80 7.91
N ILE A 68 -9.03 -10.84 7.15
CA ILE A 68 -9.63 -9.50 7.01
C ILE A 68 -10.04 -9.30 5.54
N TYR A 69 -11.31 -9.07 5.30
CA TYR A 69 -11.80 -8.66 3.99
C TYR A 69 -11.70 -7.14 3.84
N MET A 70 -10.95 -6.71 2.86
CA MET A 70 -10.76 -5.29 2.54
C MET A 70 -11.87 -4.82 1.61
N VAL A 71 -12.89 -4.15 2.15
CA VAL A 71 -14.09 -3.74 1.41
C VAL A 71 -13.76 -2.85 0.21
N ASN A 72 -12.78 -1.97 0.34
CA ASN A 72 -12.37 -1.03 -0.71
C ASN A 72 -11.85 -1.70 -1.99
N THR A 73 -11.21 -2.88 -1.89
CA THR A 73 -10.55 -3.55 -3.01
C THR A 73 -11.05 -4.97 -3.24
N ALA A 74 -12.02 -5.43 -2.45
CA ALA A 74 -12.57 -6.78 -2.48
C ALA A 74 -11.52 -7.90 -2.30
N GLY A 75 -10.38 -7.59 -1.68
CA GLY A 75 -9.30 -8.53 -1.40
C GLY A 75 -9.35 -9.04 0.04
N VAL A 76 -8.59 -10.10 0.31
CA VAL A 76 -8.42 -10.66 1.66
C VAL A 76 -6.98 -10.50 2.11
N ALA A 77 -6.80 -10.06 3.36
CA ALA A 77 -5.51 -10.07 4.04
C ALA A 77 -5.56 -10.99 5.26
N VAL A 78 -4.41 -11.57 5.65
CA VAL A 78 -4.26 -12.36 6.87
C VAL A 78 -3.24 -11.68 7.76
N ALA A 79 -3.67 -11.14 8.89
CA ALA A 79 -2.80 -10.57 9.90
C ALA A 79 -2.38 -11.66 10.90
N HIS A 80 -1.07 -11.85 11.08
CA HIS A 80 -0.50 -12.80 12.03
C HIS A 80 -0.19 -12.08 13.34
N VAL A 81 -1.16 -12.10 14.26
CA VAL A 81 -1.06 -11.35 15.52
C VAL A 81 -0.36 -12.18 16.59
N PRO A 82 0.74 -11.70 17.20
CA PRO A 82 1.36 -12.38 18.34
C PRO A 82 0.40 -12.41 19.53
N THR A 83 0.13 -13.63 20.05
CA THR A 83 -0.82 -13.84 21.15
C THR A 83 -0.28 -14.84 22.18
N PRO A 84 0.96 -14.66 22.71
CA PRO A 84 1.48 -15.52 23.73
C PRO A 84 0.59 -15.46 24.99
N GLY A 85 0.24 -16.63 25.55
CA GLY A 85 -0.64 -16.68 26.72
C GLY A 85 -2.09 -16.21 26.47
N GLY A 86 -2.53 -16.16 25.21
CA GLY A 86 -3.91 -15.82 24.83
C GLY A 86 -4.24 -14.32 24.84
N LYS A 87 -3.23 -13.45 24.87
CA LYS A 87 -3.38 -11.99 24.81
C LYS A 87 -2.51 -11.40 23.71
N VAL A 88 -2.96 -10.30 23.10
CA VAL A 88 -2.17 -9.56 22.14
C VAL A 88 -0.88 -9.08 22.76
N GLU A 89 0.24 -9.36 22.08
CA GLU A 89 1.57 -8.87 22.47
C GLU A 89 1.93 -7.65 21.60
N TYR A 90 2.29 -6.55 22.26
CA TYR A 90 2.71 -5.32 21.61
C TYR A 90 4.21 -5.04 21.73
N GLU A 91 4.86 -5.64 22.74
CA GLU A 91 6.28 -5.47 22.94
C GLU A 91 7.09 -6.38 21.99
N GLY A 92 8.16 -5.83 21.41
CA GLY A 92 9.01 -6.57 20.48
C GLY A 92 10.17 -5.73 19.99
N ASP A 93 10.93 -6.28 19.06
CA ASP A 93 12.16 -5.70 18.52
C ASP A 93 12.05 -5.25 17.05
N ALA A 94 10.86 -5.39 16.45
CA ALA A 94 10.63 -4.95 15.07
C ALA A 94 10.77 -3.42 14.97
N ARG A 95 11.51 -3.00 13.94
CA ARG A 95 11.75 -1.59 13.63
C ARG A 95 11.22 -1.27 12.24
N ILE A 96 10.66 -0.07 12.11
CA ILE A 96 10.28 0.51 10.83
C ILE A 96 11.00 1.85 10.71
N ASP A 97 11.70 2.08 9.60
CA ASP A 97 12.41 3.32 9.37
C ASP A 97 11.47 4.53 9.44
N GLY A 98 11.87 5.56 10.18
CA GLY A 98 11.06 6.75 10.43
C GLY A 98 10.01 6.60 11.52
N VAL A 99 9.83 5.42 12.13
CA VAL A 99 8.94 5.18 13.27
C VAL A 99 9.77 5.06 14.56
N PRO A 100 9.50 5.88 15.58
CA PRO A 100 10.24 5.81 16.86
C PRO A 100 9.96 4.51 17.62
N GLY A 101 11.00 3.94 18.22
CA GLY A 101 10.89 2.76 19.08
C GLY A 101 10.85 1.44 18.34
N THR A 102 10.39 0.41 19.04
CA THR A 102 10.20 -0.95 18.55
C THR A 102 8.84 -1.48 19.01
N ALA A 103 8.33 -2.50 18.35
CA ALA A 103 7.08 -3.17 18.69
C ALA A 103 7.11 -4.64 18.25
N ALA A 104 6.15 -5.41 18.70
CA ALA A 104 5.94 -6.75 18.15
C ALA A 104 5.56 -6.68 16.66
N PRO A 105 6.16 -7.51 15.80
CA PRO A 105 5.81 -7.55 14.39
C PRO A 105 4.41 -8.15 14.19
N ILE A 106 3.65 -7.56 13.28
CA ILE A 106 2.38 -8.14 12.79
C ILE A 106 2.52 -8.35 11.28
N PRO A 107 3.04 -9.49 10.84
CA PRO A 107 3.10 -9.84 9.43
C PRO A 107 1.71 -9.88 8.82
N ILE A 108 1.57 -9.36 7.60
CA ILE A 108 0.30 -9.35 6.87
C ILE A 108 0.53 -9.97 5.50
N ASP A 109 -0.18 -11.05 5.22
CA ASP A 109 -0.24 -11.65 3.91
C ASP A 109 -1.42 -11.04 3.14
N PHE A 110 -1.16 -10.42 2.00
CA PHE A 110 -2.19 -9.97 1.08
C PHE A 110 -2.45 -11.07 0.05
N LEU A 111 -3.67 -11.58 0.03
CA LEU A 111 -4.07 -12.67 -0.87
C LEU A 111 -4.67 -12.10 -2.16
N ASP A 112 -4.34 -12.74 -3.29
CA ASP A 112 -4.93 -12.48 -4.61
C ASP A 112 -4.91 -10.99 -5.04
N VAL A 113 -3.82 -10.28 -4.69
CA VAL A 113 -3.69 -8.85 -4.98
C VAL A 113 -3.12 -8.56 -6.37
N ALA A 114 -2.51 -9.55 -7.02
CA ALA A 114 -1.91 -9.38 -8.34
C ALA A 114 -2.99 -9.04 -9.37
N GLY A 115 -2.89 -7.85 -9.98
CA GLY A 115 -3.84 -7.38 -10.97
C GLY A 115 -5.18 -6.90 -10.43
N ALA A 116 -5.31 -6.67 -9.14
CA ALA A 116 -6.57 -6.30 -8.50
C ALA A 116 -7.22 -5.03 -9.09
N SER A 117 -6.44 -4.09 -9.58
CA SER A 117 -6.92 -2.86 -10.21
C SER A 117 -6.86 -2.88 -11.73
N CYS A 118 -5.89 -3.59 -12.29
CA CYS A 118 -5.55 -3.55 -13.71
C CYS A 118 -5.86 -4.86 -14.47
N GLY A 119 -6.34 -5.90 -13.75
CA GLY A 119 -6.71 -7.20 -14.32
C GLY A 119 -5.58 -8.23 -14.41
N SER A 120 -4.31 -7.81 -14.32
CA SER A 120 -3.14 -8.71 -14.26
C SER A 120 -1.96 -8.05 -13.59
N LEU A 121 -1.00 -8.88 -13.09
CA LEU A 121 0.24 -8.40 -12.47
C LEU A 121 1.03 -7.47 -13.41
N PHE A 122 1.15 -7.83 -14.68
CA PHE A 122 1.72 -7.01 -15.73
C PHE A 122 0.61 -6.60 -16.71
N PRO A 123 -0.06 -5.44 -16.49
CA PRO A 123 -1.25 -5.05 -17.24
C PRO A 123 -1.03 -4.90 -18.74
N THR A 124 0.19 -4.57 -19.17
CA THR A 124 0.56 -4.44 -20.58
C THR A 124 0.91 -5.78 -21.23
N GLY A 125 0.99 -6.87 -20.45
CA GLY A 125 1.49 -8.17 -20.89
C GLY A 125 3.02 -8.24 -21.05
N GLN A 126 3.74 -7.16 -20.74
CA GLN A 126 5.19 -7.05 -20.86
C GLN A 126 5.81 -6.73 -19.49
N ILE A 127 7.02 -7.27 -19.24
CA ILE A 127 7.83 -6.88 -18.08
C ILE A 127 8.40 -5.47 -18.26
N ARG A 128 8.66 -5.09 -19.51
CA ARG A 128 9.22 -3.78 -19.89
C ARG A 128 8.49 -3.22 -21.09
N ASP A 129 8.15 -1.96 -21.00
CA ASP A 129 7.58 -1.16 -22.07
C ASP A 129 8.48 0.03 -22.36
N THR A 130 8.34 0.63 -23.56
CA THR A 130 8.96 1.92 -23.87
C THR A 130 7.86 2.96 -24.05
N VAL A 131 7.85 3.96 -23.19
CA VAL A 131 6.85 5.03 -23.18
C VAL A 131 7.54 6.38 -23.27
N LEU A 132 7.21 7.15 -24.29
CA LEU A 132 7.84 8.47 -24.56
C LEU A 132 9.38 8.41 -24.57
N GLY A 133 9.94 7.31 -25.09
CA GLY A 133 11.39 7.08 -25.16
C GLY A 133 12.05 6.64 -23.84
N THR A 134 11.26 6.35 -22.80
CA THR A 134 11.75 5.88 -21.49
C THR A 134 11.32 4.42 -21.28
N GLU A 135 12.26 3.56 -20.82
CA GLU A 135 11.93 2.19 -20.40
C GLU A 135 11.20 2.22 -19.06
N VAL A 136 10.08 1.52 -18.98
CA VAL A 136 9.23 1.45 -17.78
C VAL A 136 8.80 0.01 -17.49
N THR A 137 8.49 -0.30 -16.23
CA THR A 137 7.75 -1.51 -15.87
C THR A 137 6.40 -1.10 -15.27
N CYS A 138 5.32 -1.51 -15.94
CA CYS A 138 3.96 -1.32 -15.44
C CYS A 138 3.55 -2.56 -14.65
N ILE A 139 3.28 -2.41 -13.35
CA ILE A 139 2.96 -3.54 -12.46
C ILE A 139 1.78 -3.19 -11.55
N ASP A 140 0.91 -4.18 -11.33
CA ASP A 140 -0.18 -4.10 -10.34
C ASP A 140 -0.10 -5.30 -9.39
N ASN A 141 0.52 -5.08 -8.25
CA ASN A 141 0.54 -6.05 -7.14
C ASN A 141 -0.27 -5.49 -5.95
N GLY A 142 -1.53 -5.17 -6.21
CA GLY A 142 -2.46 -4.54 -5.25
C GLY A 142 -2.47 -3.02 -5.29
N MET A 143 -1.46 -2.42 -5.90
CA MET A 143 -1.39 -0.99 -6.22
C MET A 143 -0.76 -0.85 -7.61
N PRO A 144 -1.43 -0.17 -8.55
CA PRO A 144 -0.84 0.14 -9.85
C PRO A 144 0.38 1.05 -9.70
N VAL A 145 1.54 0.54 -10.11
CA VAL A 145 2.82 1.23 -10.02
C VAL A 145 3.54 1.20 -11.37
N VAL A 146 4.20 2.28 -11.71
CA VAL A 146 5.15 2.35 -12.81
C VAL A 146 6.55 2.54 -12.25
N ILE A 147 7.42 1.58 -12.53
CA ILE A 147 8.81 1.60 -12.07
C ILE A 147 9.66 2.23 -13.17
N LEU A 148 10.45 3.21 -12.80
CA LEU A 148 11.31 4.02 -13.67
C LEU A 148 12.75 3.99 -13.13
N ARG A 149 13.72 3.91 -14.01
CA ARG A 149 15.12 3.99 -13.59
C ARG A 149 15.50 5.45 -13.35
N ALA A 150 16.00 5.78 -12.16
CA ALA A 150 16.36 7.14 -11.78
C ALA A 150 17.40 7.78 -12.73
N SER A 151 18.39 6.99 -13.21
CA SER A 151 19.39 7.47 -14.15
C SER A 151 18.85 7.94 -15.49
N ASP A 152 17.69 7.43 -15.94
CA ASP A 152 17.05 7.85 -17.20
C ASP A 152 16.48 9.29 -17.09
N PHE A 153 16.38 9.79 -15.87
CA PHE A 153 15.97 11.14 -15.53
C PHE A 153 17.13 12.01 -15.00
N GLY A 154 18.38 11.54 -15.12
CA GLY A 154 19.55 12.24 -14.60
C GLY A 154 19.58 12.29 -13.07
N LYS A 155 18.91 11.34 -12.39
CA LYS A 155 18.86 11.23 -10.93
C LYS A 155 19.72 10.07 -10.43
N THR A 156 20.23 10.23 -9.21
CA THR A 156 21.09 9.27 -8.54
C THR A 156 20.34 8.34 -7.60
N GLY A 157 19.11 8.76 -7.16
CA GLY A 157 18.36 8.13 -6.09
C GLY A 157 18.80 8.57 -4.69
N GLN A 158 19.68 9.59 -4.60
CA GLN A 158 20.16 10.16 -3.34
C GLN A 158 19.65 11.59 -3.13
N GLU A 159 18.83 12.09 -4.05
CA GLU A 159 18.22 13.41 -3.95
C GLU A 159 17.30 13.50 -2.74
N THR A 160 17.30 14.67 -2.08
CA THR A 160 16.36 14.90 -1.00
C THR A 160 14.93 15.02 -1.52
N PRO A 161 13.88 14.77 -0.69
CA PRO A 161 12.51 15.02 -1.09
C PRO A 161 12.29 16.45 -1.61
N GLN A 162 12.98 17.46 -1.03
CA GLN A 162 12.88 18.85 -1.43
C GLN A 162 13.48 19.08 -2.83
N ASP A 163 14.60 18.40 -3.16
CA ASP A 163 15.23 18.51 -4.48
C ASP A 163 14.30 17.96 -5.56
N LEU A 164 13.67 16.81 -5.30
CA LEU A 164 12.70 16.18 -6.22
C LEU A 164 11.44 17.03 -6.36
N GLU A 165 10.93 17.60 -5.26
CA GLU A 165 9.73 18.44 -5.27
C GLU A 165 9.94 19.73 -6.05
N ASN A 166 11.14 20.32 -5.99
CA ASN A 166 11.49 21.55 -6.69
C ASN A 166 11.85 21.34 -8.17
N ASP A 167 12.01 20.08 -8.62
CA ASP A 167 12.36 19.77 -10.00
C ASP A 167 11.11 19.74 -10.90
N ALA A 168 10.76 20.87 -11.44
CA ALA A 168 9.59 21.01 -12.29
C ALA A 168 9.69 20.23 -13.61
N GLU A 169 10.90 20.08 -14.17
CA GLU A 169 11.12 19.33 -15.41
C GLU A 169 10.93 17.82 -15.16
N LEU A 170 11.51 17.30 -14.08
CA LEU A 170 11.30 15.92 -13.65
C LEU A 170 9.82 15.61 -13.45
N LYS A 171 9.12 16.46 -12.71
CA LYS A 171 7.67 16.30 -12.42
C LYS A 171 6.85 16.30 -13.71
N ALA A 172 7.11 17.22 -14.61
CA ALA A 172 6.39 17.29 -15.90
C ALA A 172 6.65 16.04 -16.76
N ARG A 173 7.88 15.55 -16.81
CA ARG A 173 8.25 14.34 -17.58
C ARG A 173 7.62 13.07 -16.98
N ILE A 174 7.64 12.92 -15.65
CA ILE A 174 7.00 11.81 -14.96
C ILE A 174 5.48 11.83 -15.17
N GLU A 175 4.85 13.01 -15.08
CA GLU A 175 3.41 13.14 -15.29
C GLU A 175 3.00 12.82 -16.74
N ALA A 176 3.79 13.22 -17.73
CA ALA A 176 3.53 12.84 -19.12
C ALA A 176 3.55 11.31 -19.31
N ILE A 177 4.51 10.60 -18.69
CA ILE A 177 4.56 9.14 -18.71
C ILE A 177 3.33 8.57 -17.97
N ARG A 178 2.98 9.09 -16.80
CA ARG A 178 1.83 8.64 -16.01
C ARG A 178 0.52 8.69 -16.81
N LEU A 179 0.30 9.79 -17.52
CA LEU A 179 -0.88 9.96 -18.37
C LEU A 179 -0.89 8.98 -19.56
N ALA A 180 0.27 8.71 -20.15
CA ALA A 180 0.40 7.78 -21.27
C ALA A 180 0.18 6.32 -20.85
N VAL A 181 0.68 5.90 -19.69
CA VAL A 181 0.56 4.51 -19.22
C VAL A 181 -0.80 4.20 -18.61
N GLY A 182 -1.56 5.17 -18.14
CA GLY A 182 -2.87 4.95 -17.54
C GLY A 182 -3.80 4.06 -18.39
N PRO A 183 -4.07 4.41 -19.64
CA PRO A 183 -4.84 3.56 -20.56
C PRO A 183 -4.17 2.20 -20.83
N MET A 184 -2.84 2.14 -20.94
CA MET A 184 -2.09 0.90 -21.17
C MET A 184 -2.24 -0.10 -20.00
N MET A 185 -2.43 0.41 -18.78
CA MET A 185 -2.65 -0.36 -17.55
C MET A 185 -4.13 -0.63 -17.27
N ASN A 186 -5.02 -0.47 -18.23
CA ASN A 186 -6.48 -0.65 -18.08
C ASN A 186 -7.12 0.31 -17.04
N LEU A 187 -6.45 1.40 -16.67
CA LEU A 187 -6.96 2.39 -15.71
C LEU A 187 -7.83 3.47 -16.37
N GLY A 188 -7.86 3.50 -17.72
CA GLY A 188 -8.54 4.53 -18.50
C GLY A 188 -7.90 5.90 -18.34
N ASP A 189 -8.71 6.97 -18.39
CA ASP A 189 -8.23 8.32 -18.13
C ASP A 189 -7.82 8.46 -16.67
N VAL A 190 -6.56 8.85 -16.45
CA VAL A 190 -5.97 9.02 -15.12
C VAL A 190 -5.68 10.48 -14.75
N THR A 191 -6.12 11.44 -15.56
CA THR A 191 -5.87 12.87 -15.39
C THR A 191 -6.26 13.37 -13.99
N ARG A 192 -7.34 12.85 -13.42
CA ARG A 192 -7.85 13.20 -12.08
C ARG A 192 -7.65 12.08 -11.05
N LYS A 193 -6.83 11.06 -11.36
CA LYS A 193 -6.58 9.93 -10.47
C LYS A 193 -5.20 10.04 -9.84
N THR A 194 -5.04 9.44 -8.67
CA THR A 194 -3.75 9.34 -7.96
C THR A 194 -2.96 8.08 -8.31
N VAL A 195 -3.47 7.29 -9.24
CA VAL A 195 -2.85 6.08 -9.79
C VAL A 195 -2.65 6.23 -11.30
N PRO A 196 -1.67 5.51 -11.89
CA PRO A 196 -0.67 4.69 -11.23
C PRO A 196 0.31 5.52 -10.41
N LYS A 197 0.94 4.91 -9.39
CA LYS A 197 2.03 5.54 -8.66
C LYS A 197 3.31 5.47 -9.49
N MET A 198 4.09 6.54 -9.48
CA MET A 198 5.34 6.62 -10.22
C MET A 198 6.51 6.46 -9.25
N THR A 199 7.39 5.50 -9.52
CA THR A 199 8.49 5.14 -8.61
C THR A 199 9.82 5.19 -9.35
N LEU A 200 10.72 6.07 -8.92
CA LEU A 200 12.10 6.08 -9.37
C LEU A 200 12.91 5.08 -8.52
N VAL A 201 13.67 4.22 -9.19
CA VAL A 201 14.56 3.25 -8.54
C VAL A 201 16.02 3.44 -8.98
N SER A 202 16.95 3.19 -8.06
CA SER A 202 18.39 3.19 -8.30
C SER A 202 19.03 2.00 -7.59
N PRO A 203 20.27 1.62 -7.93
CA PRO A 203 21.04 0.68 -7.13
C PRO A 203 21.15 1.16 -5.67
N PRO A 204 21.09 0.25 -4.68
CA PRO A 204 21.23 0.61 -3.28
C PRO A 204 22.65 1.13 -2.98
N VAL A 205 22.75 2.15 -2.11
CA VAL A 205 24.05 2.71 -1.67
C VAL A 205 24.38 2.29 -0.24
N ASN A 206 23.41 2.33 0.67
CA ASN A 206 23.58 2.00 2.10
C ASN A 206 22.59 0.93 2.55
N GLY A 207 22.36 -0.09 1.75
CA GLY A 207 21.26 -1.02 1.88
C GLY A 207 20.06 -0.60 1.02
N GLY A 208 19.10 -1.48 0.85
CA GLY A 208 17.86 -1.17 0.14
C GLY A 208 16.78 -0.76 1.13
N ALA A 209 15.78 -0.03 0.67
CA ALA A 209 14.53 0.09 1.39
C ALA A 209 13.82 -1.28 1.40
N ILE A 210 13.29 -1.65 2.55
CA ILE A 210 12.45 -2.83 2.73
C ILE A 210 10.99 -2.39 2.76
#